data_d48b11e6102f3711cc4e2eec50b57635
#
_entry.id   d48b11e6102f3711cc4e2eec50b57635
#
_cell.length_a   1.000
_cell.length_b   1.000
_cell.length_c   1.000
_cell.angle_alpha   90.00
_cell.angle_beta   90.00
_cell.angle_gamma   90.00
#
_symmetry.space_group_name_H-M   'P 1'
#
loop_
_entity.id
_entity.type
_entity.pdbx_description
1 polymer ?
#
loop_
_entity_poly.entity_id
_entity_poly.type
_entity_poly.pdbx_seq_one_letter_code
_entity_poly.pdbx_strand_id
1 'polypeptide(L)'
;MEQTVAQSDCCTFRPATYYIDESGNTGDLTTAKIETYGKEQRMFTLAAVGCDLDQPFKNRFEALKAAHRIQSGEVKSRQAYERPQFVSDLLDLLDERGSPIFIEAVDKHYFVIANIIDRIVVPYVGACDVQPGALWMKGVMADHMAIHGPPKLAQAFISCCQSRDYVEVRDFYKQIIRWAQSCRLPTEGVADAFVRFTRDSLKDFRKLPKVRAVERALPISDTAPKGKPLWVLPNLTSFTHIYARINRFLEKQVSGVTLFHDEQLQFGDILRQNKMVMEAFTNEDVIPAFKTADFEFSASAKLEFMRSHDCIGIQIADVLAGFVARYIQDAVWGGIAMDPGRMSXFSRLVTAGVPERGTGVNIVVPESLVRFLGIAPRANYSS
;
A
#
# COMPACT_ATOMS: atom_id res chain seq x y z
N MET A 1 8.79 -9.30 48.16
CA MET A 1 7.97 -8.10 47.81
C MET A 1 8.09 -7.86 46.32
N GLU A 2 7.15 -8.45 45.56
CA GLU A 2 7.05 -8.23 44.14
C GLU A 2 6.30 -6.91 43.91
N GLN A 3 7.00 -5.94 43.32
CA GLN A 3 6.34 -4.72 42.85
C GLN A 3 5.58 -5.05 41.56
N THR A 4 4.29 -5.18 41.70
CA THR A 4 3.39 -5.23 40.53
C THR A 4 3.42 -3.84 39.88
N VAL A 5 4.12 -3.75 38.77
CA VAL A 5 4.04 -2.54 37.95
C VAL A 5 2.64 -2.52 37.34
N ALA A 6 1.81 -1.64 37.86
CA ALA A 6 0.49 -1.38 37.31
C ALA A 6 0.69 -0.83 35.88
N GLN A 7 0.39 -1.64 34.88
CA GLN A 7 0.23 -1.13 33.54
C GLN A 7 -0.95 -0.15 33.57
N SER A 8 -0.65 1.14 33.42
CA SER A 8 -1.70 2.14 33.23
C SER A 8 -2.43 1.79 31.92
N ASP A 9 -3.66 1.35 32.05
CA ASP A 9 -4.59 1.30 30.92
C ASP A 9 -4.81 2.73 30.43
N CYS A 10 -3.89 3.19 29.60
CA CYS A 10 -4.10 4.42 28.85
C CYS A 10 -5.27 4.14 27.92
N CYS A 11 -6.43 4.70 28.25
CA CYS A 11 -7.64 4.56 27.45
C CYS A 11 -7.35 5.08 26.04
N THR A 12 -6.98 4.17 25.14
CA THR A 12 -6.64 4.53 23.75
C THR A 12 -7.90 5.05 23.07
N PHE A 13 -7.84 6.26 22.56
CA PHE A 13 -8.93 6.84 21.81
C PHE A 13 -9.26 5.93 20.61
N ARG A 14 -10.51 5.53 20.50
CA ARG A 14 -11.02 4.68 19.40
C ARG A 14 -12.08 5.46 18.63
N PRO A 15 -11.67 6.20 17.59
CA PRO A 15 -12.64 6.99 16.83
C PRO A 15 -13.66 6.10 16.13
N ALA A 16 -14.90 6.58 16.05
CA ALA A 16 -15.97 5.92 15.30
C ALA A 16 -15.90 6.25 13.80
N THR A 17 -15.03 7.18 13.42
CA THR A 17 -14.97 7.67 12.04
C THR A 17 -13.51 7.71 11.54
N TYR A 18 -13.31 7.20 10.32
CA TYR A 18 -12.02 7.22 9.63
C TYR A 18 -12.21 7.90 8.27
N TYR A 19 -11.30 8.80 7.94
CA TYR A 19 -11.31 9.56 6.68
C TYR A 19 -10.15 9.09 5.81
N ILE A 20 -10.43 8.76 4.55
CA ILE A 20 -9.49 8.08 3.65
C ILE A 20 -9.36 8.89 2.35
N ASP A 21 -8.12 9.14 1.94
CA ASP A 21 -7.84 9.76 0.64
C ASP A 21 -6.50 9.28 0.10
N GLU A 22 -6.30 9.45 -1.20
CA GLU A 22 -5.09 9.00 -1.89
C GLU A 22 -4.31 10.14 -2.52
N SER A 23 -3.05 9.87 -2.83
CA SER A 23 -2.19 10.71 -3.63
C SER A 23 -1.44 9.87 -4.66
N GLY A 24 -1.34 10.39 -5.87
CA GLY A 24 -0.80 9.67 -7.01
C GLY A 24 -1.92 9.05 -7.83
N ASN A 25 -1.77 8.99 -9.14
CA ASN A 25 -2.80 8.47 -10.02
C ASN A 25 -3.06 6.99 -9.74
N THR A 26 -4.32 6.65 -9.49
CA THR A 26 -4.78 5.29 -9.14
C THR A 26 -5.18 4.46 -10.36
N GLY A 27 -4.97 4.97 -11.57
CA GLY A 27 -5.36 4.25 -12.78
C GLY A 27 -4.74 2.86 -12.84
N ASP A 28 -5.41 1.99 -13.57
CA ASP A 28 -4.93 0.63 -13.84
C ASP A 28 -3.49 0.68 -14.39
N LEU A 29 -2.54 0.10 -13.67
CA LEU A 29 -1.13 0.13 -14.03
C LEU A 29 -0.86 -0.58 -15.37
N THR A 30 -1.79 -1.43 -15.83
CA THR A 30 -1.64 -2.10 -17.13
C THR A 30 -2.02 -1.19 -18.31
N THR A 31 -2.73 -0.09 -18.09
CA THR A 31 -3.11 0.86 -19.14
C THR A 31 -2.16 2.04 -19.25
N ALA A 32 -1.38 2.30 -18.21
CA ALA A 32 -0.40 3.40 -18.19
C ALA A 32 0.92 2.94 -18.81
N LYS A 33 1.57 3.83 -19.53
CA LYS A 33 2.94 3.54 -20.02
C LYS A 33 3.91 3.53 -18.84
N ILE A 34 4.76 2.53 -18.75
CA ILE A 34 5.77 2.41 -17.67
C ILE A 34 6.63 3.69 -17.61
N GLU A 35 6.92 4.28 -18.76
CA GLU A 35 7.68 5.53 -18.83
C GLU A 35 6.97 6.69 -18.12
N THR A 36 5.64 6.68 -18.09
CA THR A 36 4.83 7.75 -17.49
C THR A 36 4.87 7.69 -15.97
N TYR A 37 4.66 6.51 -15.37
CA TYR A 37 4.78 6.40 -13.92
C TYR A 37 6.20 6.13 -13.44
N GLY A 38 7.16 6.00 -14.35
CA GLY A 38 8.57 5.87 -14.01
C GLY A 38 9.25 7.19 -13.63
N LYS A 39 8.68 8.35 -13.98
CA LYS A 39 9.33 9.66 -13.75
C LYS A 39 8.50 10.66 -12.95
N GLU A 40 7.21 10.79 -13.22
CA GLU A 40 6.41 11.91 -12.68
C GLU A 40 5.50 11.52 -11.51
N GLN A 41 5.00 10.29 -11.47
CA GLN A 41 4.08 9.83 -10.41
C GLN A 41 4.35 8.37 -10.07
N ARG A 42 5.57 8.09 -9.68
CA ARG A 42 5.97 6.72 -9.33
C ARG A 42 5.30 6.22 -8.05
N MET A 43 5.13 7.12 -7.07
CA MET A 43 4.49 6.76 -5.81
C MET A 43 2.97 6.84 -5.89
N PHE A 44 2.32 5.86 -5.30
CA PHE A 44 0.92 5.89 -4.89
C PHE A 44 0.88 5.83 -3.37
N THR A 45 0.05 6.65 -2.74
CA THR A 45 -0.10 6.63 -1.28
C THR A 45 -1.58 6.75 -0.92
N LEU A 46 -2.05 5.89 -0.04
CA LEU A 46 -3.38 5.96 0.56
C LEU A 46 -3.19 6.25 2.05
N ALA A 47 -3.92 7.23 2.58
CA ALA A 47 -3.88 7.56 4.01
C ALA A 47 -5.27 7.47 4.61
N ALA A 48 -5.33 7.01 5.85
CA ALA A 48 -6.54 7.07 6.67
C ALA A 48 -6.21 7.72 8.00
N VAL A 49 -7.10 8.59 8.47
CA VAL A 49 -6.97 9.23 9.79
C VAL A 49 -8.27 9.01 10.57
N GLY A 50 -8.14 8.50 11.79
CA GLY A 50 -9.28 8.35 12.69
C GLY A 50 -9.42 9.58 13.56
N CYS A 51 -10.52 10.32 13.42
CA CYS A 51 -10.76 11.49 14.28
C CYS A 51 -12.25 11.85 14.34
N ASP A 52 -12.63 12.43 15.46
CA ASP A 52 -13.97 13.00 15.62
C ASP A 52 -13.90 14.49 15.28
N LEU A 53 -14.62 14.89 14.24
CA LEU A 53 -14.65 16.28 13.75
C LEU A 53 -15.67 17.11 14.54
N ASP A 54 -15.40 17.27 15.84
CA ASP A 54 -16.21 18.14 16.70
C ASP A 54 -15.94 19.62 16.39
N GLN A 55 -16.77 20.53 16.89
CA GLN A 55 -16.64 21.96 16.61
C GLN A 55 -15.29 22.52 17.09
N PRO A 56 -14.78 22.16 18.29
CA PRO A 56 -13.44 22.58 18.71
C PRO A 56 -12.34 22.17 17.72
N PHE A 57 -12.36 20.93 17.19
CA PHE A 57 -11.39 20.47 16.20
C PHE A 57 -11.48 21.32 14.93
N LYS A 58 -12.70 21.51 14.42
CA LYS A 58 -12.93 22.31 13.20
C LYS A 58 -12.40 23.73 13.36
N ASN A 59 -12.69 24.36 14.49
CA ASN A 59 -12.22 25.73 14.78
C ASN A 59 -10.68 25.79 14.81
N ARG A 60 -10.04 24.80 15.44
CA ARG A 60 -8.57 24.75 15.51
C ARG A 60 -7.96 24.50 14.12
N PHE A 61 -8.56 23.65 13.31
CA PHE A 61 -8.10 23.41 11.93
C PHE A 61 -8.18 24.68 11.09
N GLU A 62 -9.29 25.44 11.19
CA GLU A 62 -9.44 26.71 10.47
C GLU A 62 -8.43 27.76 10.98
N ALA A 63 -8.18 27.83 12.30
CA ALA A 63 -7.16 28.71 12.86
C ALA A 63 -5.77 28.34 12.35
N LEU A 64 -5.49 27.04 12.22
CA LEU A 64 -4.24 26.53 11.65
C LEU A 64 -4.06 26.97 10.18
N LYS A 65 -5.11 26.84 9.38
CA LYS A 65 -5.10 27.30 7.98
C LYS A 65 -4.77 28.80 7.93
N ALA A 66 -5.44 29.60 8.77
CA ALA A 66 -5.25 31.05 8.82
C ALA A 66 -3.80 31.41 9.22
N ALA A 67 -3.24 30.74 10.24
CA ALA A 67 -1.87 30.96 10.71
C ALA A 67 -0.84 30.72 9.59
N HIS A 68 -1.09 29.74 8.72
CA HIS A 68 -0.22 29.39 7.61
C HIS A 68 -0.63 30.04 6.27
N ARG A 69 -1.55 31.03 6.32
CA ARG A 69 -2.00 31.79 5.13
C ARG A 69 -2.57 30.88 4.03
N ILE A 70 -3.28 29.84 4.43
CA ILE A 70 -4.02 28.97 3.50
C ILE A 70 -5.44 29.55 3.42
N GLN A 71 -5.72 30.29 2.36
CA GLN A 71 -6.97 31.01 2.18
C GLN A 71 -8.03 30.22 1.42
N SER A 72 -7.65 29.09 0.83
CA SER A 72 -8.61 28.23 0.10
C SER A 72 -9.61 27.57 1.04
N GLY A 73 -10.81 27.36 0.59
CA GLY A 73 -11.82 26.59 1.33
C GLY A 73 -11.35 25.18 1.61
N GLU A 74 -10.62 24.60 0.65
CA GLU A 74 -10.05 23.27 0.73
C GLU A 74 -8.52 23.36 0.78
N VAL A 75 -7.90 22.64 1.70
CA VAL A 75 -6.44 22.49 1.73
C VAL A 75 -6.06 21.39 0.76
N LYS A 76 -5.19 21.69 -0.20
CA LYS A 76 -4.66 20.69 -1.13
C LYS A 76 -3.27 20.23 -0.70
N SER A 77 -3.02 18.94 -0.83
CA SER A 77 -1.76 18.30 -0.40
C SER A 77 -0.52 18.97 -1.01
N ARG A 78 -0.58 19.45 -2.26
CA ARG A 78 0.54 20.17 -2.88
C ARG A 78 0.85 21.45 -2.11
N GLN A 79 -0.19 22.23 -1.75
CA GLN A 79 -0.06 23.47 -1.00
C GLN A 79 0.53 23.21 0.40
N ALA A 80 0.07 22.14 1.05
CA ALA A 80 0.57 21.72 2.35
C ALA A 80 2.05 21.27 2.27
N TYR A 81 2.42 20.54 1.22
CA TYR A 81 3.80 20.08 1.02
C TYR A 81 4.80 21.24 0.92
N GLU A 82 4.37 22.37 0.35
CA GLU A 82 5.18 23.60 0.28
C GLU A 82 5.29 24.33 1.62
N ARG A 83 4.54 23.88 2.64
CA ARG A 83 4.48 24.48 3.99
C ARG A 83 4.70 23.41 5.05
N PRO A 84 5.93 22.90 5.21
CA PRO A 84 6.16 21.79 6.15
C PRO A 84 5.76 22.12 7.59
N GLN A 85 5.84 23.38 8.01
CA GLN A 85 5.39 23.78 9.35
C GLN A 85 3.87 23.60 9.51
N PHE A 86 3.06 23.84 8.47
CA PHE A 86 1.63 23.55 8.52
C PHE A 86 1.38 22.05 8.78
N VAL A 87 2.14 21.18 8.09
CA VAL A 87 2.00 19.73 8.29
C VAL A 87 2.42 19.34 9.72
N SER A 88 3.49 19.94 10.23
CA SER A 88 3.95 19.70 11.61
C SER A 88 2.86 20.06 12.64
N ASP A 89 2.31 21.27 12.51
CA ASP A 89 1.28 21.77 13.44
C ASP A 89 -0.03 20.96 13.29
N LEU A 90 -0.33 20.46 12.09
CA LEU A 90 -1.46 19.54 11.86
C LEU A 90 -1.23 18.22 12.60
N LEU A 91 0.00 17.67 12.56
CA LEU A 91 0.33 16.47 13.30
C LEU A 91 0.21 16.71 14.81
N ASP A 92 0.60 17.89 15.30
CA ASP A 92 0.42 18.25 16.73
C ASP A 92 -1.07 18.21 17.10
N LEU A 93 -1.93 18.79 16.26
CA LEU A 93 -3.38 18.78 16.47
C LEU A 93 -3.94 17.36 16.51
N LEU A 94 -3.46 16.47 15.62
CA LEU A 94 -3.89 15.06 15.58
C LEU A 94 -3.37 14.28 16.80
N ASP A 95 -2.12 14.50 17.18
CA ASP A 95 -1.50 13.82 18.33
C ASP A 95 -2.19 14.21 19.67
N GLU A 96 -2.53 15.50 19.84
CA GLU A 96 -3.28 15.97 21.01
C GLU A 96 -4.65 15.27 21.15
N ARG A 97 -5.23 14.86 20.03
CA ARG A 97 -6.51 14.12 19.99
C ARG A 97 -6.33 12.61 20.07
N GLY A 98 -5.08 12.13 20.03
CA GLY A 98 -4.81 10.69 19.95
C GLY A 98 -5.29 10.07 18.66
N SER A 99 -5.39 10.86 17.58
CA SER A 99 -5.92 10.42 16.28
C SER A 99 -5.01 9.39 15.62
N PRO A 100 -5.45 8.13 15.41
CA PRO A 100 -4.60 7.14 14.74
C PRO A 100 -4.46 7.46 13.25
N ILE A 101 -3.24 7.27 12.73
CA ILE A 101 -2.90 7.50 11.34
C ILE A 101 -2.44 6.17 10.72
N PHE A 102 -2.93 5.87 9.52
CA PHE A 102 -2.60 4.66 8.75
C PHE A 102 -2.22 5.12 7.34
N ILE A 103 -1.03 4.79 6.89
CA ILE A 103 -0.57 5.19 5.55
C ILE A 103 0.02 3.96 4.85
N GLU A 104 -0.39 3.74 3.59
CA GLU A 104 0.20 2.77 2.67
C GLU A 104 0.85 3.55 1.53
N ALA A 105 2.17 3.49 1.42
CA ALA A 105 2.93 4.15 0.36
C ALA A 105 3.56 3.08 -0.55
N VAL A 106 3.23 3.12 -1.84
CA VAL A 106 3.54 2.04 -2.78
C VAL A 106 4.29 2.59 -4.00
N ASP A 107 5.49 2.06 -4.26
CA ASP A 107 6.17 2.24 -5.55
C ASP A 107 5.42 1.39 -6.59
N LYS A 108 4.79 2.05 -7.56
CA LYS A 108 4.00 1.39 -8.62
C LYS A 108 4.81 0.36 -9.42
N HIS A 109 6.07 0.67 -9.70
CA HIS A 109 6.95 -0.25 -10.42
C HIS A 109 7.25 -1.50 -9.58
N TYR A 110 7.59 -1.29 -8.31
CA TYR A 110 7.84 -2.39 -7.37
C TYR A 110 6.58 -3.25 -7.19
N PHE A 111 5.42 -2.63 -7.16
CA PHE A 111 4.12 -3.34 -7.06
C PHE A 111 3.90 -4.28 -8.25
N VAL A 112 4.23 -3.84 -9.48
CA VAL A 112 4.16 -4.71 -10.65
C VAL A 112 5.13 -5.88 -10.50
N ILE A 113 6.35 -5.62 -10.03
CA ILE A 113 7.37 -6.66 -9.82
C ILE A 113 6.91 -7.67 -8.76
N ALA A 114 6.34 -7.19 -7.65
CA ALA A 114 5.80 -8.08 -6.62
C ALA A 114 4.73 -9.01 -7.20
N ASN A 115 3.86 -8.49 -8.08
CA ASN A 115 2.88 -9.32 -8.80
C ASN A 115 3.55 -10.36 -9.70
N ILE A 116 4.65 -10.03 -10.37
CA ILE A 116 5.42 -11.00 -11.18
C ILE A 116 5.92 -12.13 -10.26
N ILE A 117 6.49 -11.79 -9.10
CA ILE A 117 6.99 -12.80 -8.16
C ILE A 117 5.83 -13.68 -7.68
N ASP A 118 4.74 -13.08 -7.25
CA ASP A 118 3.61 -13.78 -6.63
C ASP A 118 2.79 -14.63 -7.61
N ARG A 119 2.83 -14.31 -8.90
CA ARG A 119 1.97 -14.98 -9.89
C ARG A 119 2.74 -15.87 -10.84
N ILE A 120 3.97 -15.48 -11.19
CA ILE A 120 4.75 -16.13 -12.24
C ILE A 120 5.90 -16.96 -11.65
N VAL A 121 6.67 -16.37 -10.73
CA VAL A 121 7.90 -16.99 -10.23
C VAL A 121 7.60 -17.97 -9.09
N VAL A 122 6.93 -17.49 -8.03
CA VAL A 122 6.59 -18.29 -6.84
C VAL A 122 5.09 -18.12 -6.56
N PRO A 123 4.23 -18.72 -7.42
CA PRO A 123 2.78 -18.57 -7.23
C PRO A 123 2.33 -19.21 -5.93
N TYR A 124 1.30 -18.64 -5.34
CA TYR A 124 0.65 -19.19 -4.16
C TYR A 124 -0.01 -20.53 -4.50
N VAL A 125 0.35 -21.56 -3.75
CA VAL A 125 -0.17 -22.93 -3.93
C VAL A 125 -0.84 -23.47 -2.66
N GLY A 126 -0.39 -23.01 -1.49
CA GLY A 126 -0.93 -23.51 -0.23
C GLY A 126 -0.44 -22.72 0.97
N ALA A 127 -0.85 -23.16 2.15
CA ALA A 127 -0.59 -22.47 3.42
C ALA A 127 0.90 -22.18 3.68
N CYS A 128 1.80 -23.02 3.18
CA CYS A 128 3.24 -22.79 3.36
C CYS A 128 3.74 -21.54 2.65
N ASP A 129 3.03 -21.06 1.63
CA ASP A 129 3.47 -19.92 0.82
C ASP A 129 3.21 -18.57 1.49
N VAL A 130 2.49 -18.57 2.61
CA VAL A 130 2.25 -17.36 3.42
C VAL A 130 3.02 -17.38 4.74
N GLN A 131 3.86 -18.38 4.95
CA GLN A 131 4.73 -18.42 6.12
C GLN A 131 5.82 -17.34 6.02
N PRO A 132 6.33 -16.82 7.15
CA PRO A 132 7.31 -15.72 7.15
C PRO A 132 8.51 -15.96 6.25
N GLY A 133 9.06 -17.17 6.24
CA GLY A 133 10.21 -17.52 5.40
C GLY A 133 9.90 -17.42 3.90
N ALA A 134 8.72 -17.88 3.47
CA ALA A 134 8.30 -17.78 2.07
C ALA A 134 8.09 -16.33 1.66
N LEU A 135 7.44 -15.53 2.52
CA LEU A 135 7.23 -14.11 2.28
C LEU A 135 8.56 -13.35 2.20
N TRP A 136 9.48 -13.67 3.10
CA TRP A 136 10.84 -13.09 3.07
C TRP A 136 11.54 -13.40 1.75
N MET A 137 11.53 -14.66 1.33
CA MET A 137 12.13 -15.10 0.06
C MET A 137 11.54 -14.35 -1.12
N LYS A 138 10.21 -14.21 -1.18
CA LYS A 138 9.53 -13.45 -2.23
C LYS A 138 9.99 -11.99 -2.24
N GLY A 139 10.14 -11.37 -1.06
CA GLY A 139 10.68 -10.02 -0.91
C GLY A 139 12.09 -9.90 -1.48
N VAL A 140 12.99 -10.83 -1.13
CA VAL A 140 14.36 -10.84 -1.66
C VAL A 140 14.36 -10.96 -3.19
N MET A 141 13.49 -11.81 -3.74
CA MET A 141 13.39 -11.96 -5.19
C MET A 141 12.82 -10.70 -5.85
N ALA A 142 11.81 -10.07 -5.24
CA ALA A 142 11.24 -8.82 -5.75
C ALA A 142 12.30 -7.71 -5.76
N ASP A 143 13.07 -7.57 -4.68
CA ASP A 143 14.18 -6.61 -4.59
C ASP A 143 15.21 -6.84 -5.68
N HIS A 144 15.64 -8.10 -5.86
CA HIS A 144 16.61 -8.45 -6.89
C HIS A 144 16.11 -8.08 -8.29
N MET A 145 14.84 -8.39 -8.60
CA MET A 145 14.25 -8.05 -9.90
C MET A 145 14.08 -6.54 -10.06
N ALA A 146 13.71 -5.82 -8.99
CA ALA A 146 13.53 -4.37 -9.03
C ALA A 146 14.85 -3.62 -9.30
N ILE A 147 15.95 -4.15 -8.77
CA ILE A 147 17.29 -3.52 -8.88
C ILE A 147 17.96 -3.91 -10.20
N HIS A 148 17.87 -5.18 -10.59
CA HIS A 148 18.66 -5.75 -11.68
C HIS A 148 17.84 -6.15 -12.91
N GLY A 149 16.52 -6.20 -12.79
CA GLY A 149 15.65 -6.59 -13.90
C GLY A 149 15.51 -5.46 -14.94
N PRO A 150 15.57 -5.80 -16.22
CA PRO A 150 15.34 -4.76 -17.24
C PRO A 150 13.86 -4.33 -17.26
N PRO A 151 13.58 -3.04 -17.49
CA PRO A 151 12.18 -2.52 -17.50
C PRO A 151 11.26 -3.29 -18.43
N LYS A 152 11.80 -3.90 -19.50
CA LYS A 152 11.02 -4.70 -20.45
C LYS A 152 10.33 -5.91 -19.82
N LEU A 153 10.79 -6.41 -18.66
CA LEU A 153 10.11 -7.52 -17.96
C LEU A 153 8.78 -7.07 -17.37
N ALA A 154 8.76 -5.92 -16.72
CA ALA A 154 7.50 -5.34 -16.22
C ALA A 154 6.56 -5.03 -17.39
N GLN A 155 7.08 -4.47 -18.48
CA GLN A 155 6.28 -4.17 -19.68
C GLN A 155 5.68 -5.45 -20.30
N ALA A 156 6.46 -6.52 -20.37
CA ALA A 156 5.98 -7.80 -20.92
C ALA A 156 4.88 -8.40 -20.02
N PHE A 157 5.01 -8.28 -18.69
CA PHE A 157 3.96 -8.74 -17.76
C PHE A 157 2.66 -7.95 -17.99
N ILE A 158 2.76 -6.63 -18.13
CA ILE A 158 1.61 -5.78 -18.40
C ILE A 158 0.94 -6.20 -19.73
N SER A 159 1.73 -6.48 -20.76
CA SER A 159 1.20 -6.98 -22.04
C SER A 159 0.44 -8.29 -21.85
N CYS A 160 0.99 -9.22 -21.06
CA CYS A 160 0.30 -10.48 -20.73
C CYS A 160 -1.04 -10.24 -20.01
N CYS A 161 -1.07 -9.26 -19.06
CA CYS A 161 -2.32 -8.92 -18.37
C CYS A 161 -3.39 -8.40 -19.33
N GLN A 162 -2.98 -7.60 -20.32
CA GLN A 162 -3.89 -7.02 -21.31
C GLN A 162 -4.40 -8.06 -22.32
N SER A 163 -3.51 -8.89 -22.85
CA SER A 163 -3.85 -9.86 -23.91
C SER A 163 -4.51 -11.13 -23.37
N ARG A 164 -4.11 -11.56 -22.18
CA ARG A 164 -4.49 -12.84 -21.56
C ARG A 164 -4.26 -14.02 -22.51
N ASP A 165 -3.24 -13.90 -23.35
CA ASP A 165 -2.90 -14.94 -24.32
C ASP A 165 -1.96 -15.98 -23.70
N TYR A 166 -2.31 -17.26 -23.83
CA TYR A 166 -1.56 -18.38 -23.27
C TYR A 166 -0.11 -18.43 -23.79
N VAL A 167 0.10 -18.13 -25.08
CA VAL A 167 1.43 -18.19 -25.70
C VAL A 167 2.31 -17.06 -25.16
N GLU A 168 1.76 -15.84 -25.05
CA GLU A 168 2.49 -14.69 -24.50
C GLU A 168 2.89 -14.95 -23.03
N VAL A 169 1.96 -15.46 -22.21
CA VAL A 169 2.26 -15.79 -20.80
C VAL A 169 3.35 -16.86 -20.72
N ARG A 170 3.21 -17.95 -21.52
CA ARG A 170 4.23 -19.01 -21.57
C ARG A 170 5.61 -18.45 -21.97
N ASP A 171 5.65 -17.55 -22.92
CA ASP A 171 6.90 -16.98 -23.41
C ASP A 171 7.47 -15.94 -22.42
N PHE A 172 6.62 -15.31 -21.63
CA PHE A 172 7.06 -14.46 -20.52
C PHE A 172 7.83 -15.27 -19.46
N TYR A 173 7.36 -16.46 -19.07
CA TYR A 173 8.14 -17.38 -18.21
C TYR A 173 9.54 -17.60 -18.76
N LYS A 174 9.65 -17.87 -20.06
CA LYS A 174 10.97 -18.09 -20.72
C LYS A 174 11.84 -16.84 -20.69
N GLN A 175 11.22 -15.64 -20.80
CA GLN A 175 11.96 -14.36 -20.71
C GLN A 175 12.58 -14.21 -19.32
N ILE A 176 11.84 -14.49 -18.25
CA ILE A 176 12.37 -14.44 -16.89
C ILE A 176 13.53 -15.42 -16.71
N ILE A 177 13.35 -16.67 -17.17
CA ILE A 177 14.42 -17.71 -17.09
C ILE A 177 15.67 -17.24 -17.82
N ARG A 178 15.56 -16.74 -19.05
CA ARG A 178 16.71 -16.24 -19.81
C ARG A 178 17.39 -15.07 -19.13
N TRP A 179 16.59 -14.11 -18.60
CA TRP A 179 17.16 -12.99 -17.84
C TRP A 179 17.94 -13.49 -16.63
N ALA A 180 17.36 -14.36 -15.82
CA ALA A 180 18.00 -14.86 -14.61
C ALA A 180 19.29 -15.62 -14.93
N GLN A 181 19.30 -16.41 -16.02
CA GLN A 181 20.50 -17.12 -16.49
C GLN A 181 21.60 -16.17 -16.97
N SER A 182 21.25 -14.97 -17.42
CA SER A 182 22.23 -13.98 -17.86
C SER A 182 22.75 -13.09 -16.73
N CYS A 183 22.14 -13.15 -15.54
CA CYS A 183 22.59 -12.38 -14.37
C CYS A 183 23.93 -12.93 -13.87
N ARG A 184 24.99 -12.10 -13.99
CA ARG A 184 26.34 -12.44 -13.54
C ARG A 184 26.71 -11.71 -12.25
N LEU A 185 25.73 -11.38 -11.44
CA LEU A 185 25.95 -10.62 -10.20
C LEU A 185 26.36 -11.57 -9.06
N PRO A 186 27.19 -11.10 -8.11
CA PRO A 186 27.66 -11.92 -7.01
C PRO A 186 26.60 -12.21 -5.94
N THR A 187 25.32 -12.01 -6.23
CA THR A 187 24.21 -12.45 -5.38
C THR A 187 24.02 -13.95 -5.57
N GLU A 188 24.93 -14.71 -5.00
CA GLU A 188 24.93 -16.17 -5.10
C GLU A 188 23.57 -16.73 -4.67
N GLY A 189 23.00 -17.55 -5.52
CA GLY A 189 21.79 -18.29 -5.25
C GLY A 189 20.47 -17.62 -5.68
N VAL A 190 20.37 -16.28 -5.74
CA VAL A 190 19.10 -15.62 -6.08
C VAL A 190 18.75 -15.86 -7.56
N ALA A 191 19.71 -15.70 -8.46
CA ALA A 191 19.49 -15.95 -9.90
C ALA A 191 19.14 -17.43 -10.14
N ASP A 192 19.82 -18.36 -9.46
CA ASP A 192 19.52 -19.79 -9.54
C ASP A 192 18.12 -20.09 -8.99
N ALA A 193 17.73 -19.44 -7.89
CA ALA A 193 16.37 -19.55 -7.34
C ALA A 193 15.33 -19.11 -8.37
N PHE A 194 15.57 -17.96 -9.05
CA PHE A 194 14.69 -17.49 -10.13
C PHE A 194 14.53 -18.57 -11.22
N VAL A 195 15.65 -19.13 -11.69
CA VAL A 195 15.62 -20.15 -12.74
C VAL A 195 14.81 -21.37 -12.27
N ARG A 196 15.11 -21.86 -11.06
CA ARG A 196 14.46 -23.05 -10.50
C ARG A 196 12.96 -22.84 -10.33
N PHE A 197 12.56 -21.81 -9.55
CA PHE A 197 11.16 -21.58 -9.24
C PHE A 197 10.34 -21.26 -10.51
N THR A 198 10.90 -20.46 -11.42
CA THR A 198 10.20 -20.11 -12.65
C THR A 198 10.02 -21.34 -13.54
N ARG A 199 11.01 -22.25 -13.59
CA ARG A 199 10.89 -23.52 -14.35
C ARG A 199 9.80 -24.42 -13.75
N ASP A 200 9.77 -24.55 -12.42
CA ASP A 200 8.75 -25.36 -11.76
C ASP A 200 7.35 -24.77 -11.97
N SER A 201 7.21 -23.46 -11.82
CA SER A 201 5.97 -22.77 -12.07
C SER A 201 5.51 -22.92 -13.55
N LEU A 202 6.45 -22.82 -14.51
CA LEU A 202 6.14 -23.05 -15.93
C LEU A 202 5.71 -24.50 -16.21
N LYS A 203 6.33 -25.47 -15.53
CA LYS A 203 5.94 -26.87 -15.64
C LYS A 203 4.49 -27.08 -15.19
N ASP A 204 4.14 -26.46 -14.07
CA ASP A 204 2.76 -26.56 -13.55
C ASP A 204 1.77 -25.77 -14.42
N PHE A 205 2.16 -24.60 -14.93
CA PHE A 205 1.37 -23.83 -15.90
C PHE A 205 0.98 -24.69 -17.10
N ARG A 206 1.93 -25.48 -17.62
CA ARG A 206 1.72 -26.34 -18.80
C ARG A 206 0.80 -27.55 -18.55
N LYS A 207 0.65 -27.97 -17.30
CA LYS A 207 -0.23 -29.10 -16.93
C LYS A 207 -1.71 -28.69 -16.91
N LEU A 208 -1.99 -27.39 -16.78
CA LEU A 208 -3.36 -26.87 -16.66
C LEU A 208 -3.98 -26.64 -18.04
N PRO A 209 -5.33 -26.77 -18.18
CA PRO A 209 -6.01 -26.28 -19.36
C PRO A 209 -5.67 -24.81 -19.61
N LYS A 210 -5.52 -24.40 -20.87
CA LYS A 210 -4.98 -23.06 -21.24
C LYS A 210 -5.66 -21.91 -20.49
N VAL A 211 -6.99 -21.92 -20.40
CA VAL A 211 -7.74 -20.85 -19.71
C VAL A 211 -7.34 -20.79 -18.24
N ARG A 212 -7.37 -21.93 -17.55
CA ARG A 212 -7.00 -22.04 -16.13
C ARG A 212 -5.54 -21.65 -15.87
N ALA A 213 -4.65 -22.01 -16.79
CA ALA A 213 -3.24 -21.65 -16.68
C ALA A 213 -3.07 -20.12 -16.68
N VAL A 214 -3.74 -19.44 -17.60
CA VAL A 214 -3.71 -17.97 -17.70
C VAL A 214 -4.35 -17.31 -16.47
N GLU A 215 -5.51 -17.82 -16.03
CA GLU A 215 -6.21 -17.31 -14.83
C GLU A 215 -5.32 -17.41 -13.57
N ARG A 216 -4.57 -18.49 -13.43
CA ARG A 216 -3.66 -18.69 -12.29
C ARG A 216 -2.44 -17.77 -12.38
N ALA A 217 -1.89 -17.58 -13.58
CA ALA A 217 -0.65 -16.85 -13.81
C ALA A 217 -0.81 -15.32 -13.77
N LEU A 218 -2.02 -14.81 -13.94
CA LEU A 218 -2.24 -13.36 -14.03
C LEU A 218 -3.20 -12.88 -12.92
N PRO A 219 -3.11 -11.63 -12.54
CA PRO A 219 -4.07 -11.06 -11.58
C PRO A 219 -5.51 -11.21 -12.08
N ILE A 220 -6.44 -11.35 -11.15
CA ILE A 220 -7.87 -11.31 -11.45
C ILE A 220 -8.23 -9.88 -11.85
N SER A 221 -9.02 -9.74 -12.91
CA SER A 221 -9.51 -8.42 -13.30
C SER A 221 -10.68 -7.99 -12.44
N ASP A 222 -10.69 -6.75 -12.01
CA ASP A 222 -11.89 -6.10 -11.52
C ASP A 222 -12.66 -5.51 -12.71
N THR A 223 -13.93 -5.19 -12.53
CA THR A 223 -14.76 -4.66 -13.60
C THR A 223 -15.16 -3.21 -13.27
N ALA A 224 -14.62 -2.28 -14.03
CA ALA A 224 -15.01 -0.87 -13.93
C ALA A 224 -16.47 -0.66 -14.37
N PRO A 225 -17.12 0.43 -13.97
CA PRO A 225 -18.37 0.86 -14.60
C PRO A 225 -18.17 0.88 -16.12
N LYS A 226 -19.14 0.46 -16.88
CA LYS A 226 -19.08 0.26 -18.33
C LYS A 226 -18.38 -1.04 -18.78
N GLY A 227 -18.09 -1.96 -17.85
CA GLY A 227 -17.61 -3.31 -18.19
C GLY A 227 -16.15 -3.41 -18.62
N LYS A 228 -15.36 -2.34 -18.49
CA LYS A 228 -13.93 -2.39 -18.79
C LYS A 228 -13.17 -3.16 -17.71
N PRO A 229 -12.42 -4.21 -18.05
CA PRO A 229 -11.60 -4.89 -17.04
C PRO A 229 -10.43 -4.02 -16.60
N LEU A 230 -10.13 -4.06 -15.31
CA LEU A 230 -9.03 -3.34 -14.66
C LEU A 230 -8.12 -4.35 -13.98
N TRP A 231 -6.82 -4.15 -14.11
CA TRP A 231 -5.80 -5.06 -13.57
C TRP A 231 -4.84 -4.28 -12.68
N VAL A 232 -4.25 -4.94 -11.71
CA VAL A 232 -3.12 -4.39 -10.92
C VAL A 232 -3.43 -2.98 -10.36
N LEU A 233 -4.39 -2.93 -9.43
CA LEU A 233 -4.82 -1.68 -8.77
C LEU A 233 -4.14 -1.52 -7.40
N PRO A 234 -3.13 -0.66 -7.26
CA PRO A 234 -2.52 -0.41 -5.94
C PRO A 234 -3.51 0.19 -4.94
N ASN A 235 -4.48 0.97 -5.39
CA ASN A 235 -5.57 1.52 -4.58
C ASN A 235 -6.31 0.40 -3.84
N LEU A 236 -6.72 -0.65 -4.55
CA LEU A 236 -7.49 -1.75 -3.97
C LEU A 236 -6.70 -2.50 -2.90
N THR A 237 -5.44 -2.82 -3.21
CA THR A 237 -4.54 -3.49 -2.26
C THR A 237 -4.28 -2.62 -1.03
N SER A 238 -4.01 -1.33 -1.23
CA SER A 238 -3.77 -0.40 -0.11
C SER A 238 -5.01 -0.22 0.76
N PHE A 239 -6.20 -0.13 0.16
CA PHE A 239 -7.44 -0.05 0.92
C PHE A 239 -7.64 -1.32 1.76
N THR A 240 -7.40 -2.49 1.16
CA THR A 240 -7.47 -3.79 1.85
C THR A 240 -6.57 -3.79 3.10
N HIS A 241 -5.32 -3.35 2.93
CA HIS A 241 -4.35 -3.30 4.03
C HIS A 241 -4.77 -2.28 5.10
N ILE A 242 -5.16 -1.08 4.71
CA ILE A 242 -5.60 -0.04 5.68
C ILE A 242 -6.80 -0.54 6.48
N TYR A 243 -7.79 -1.16 5.83
CA TYR A 243 -8.98 -1.65 6.53
C TYR A 243 -8.61 -2.78 7.52
N ALA A 244 -7.72 -3.70 7.13
CA ALA A 244 -7.24 -4.75 8.02
C ALA A 244 -6.41 -4.18 9.19
N ARG A 245 -5.67 -3.09 8.97
CA ARG A 245 -4.92 -2.39 10.02
C ARG A 245 -5.84 -1.66 10.99
N ILE A 246 -6.91 -1.04 10.48
CA ILE A 246 -7.97 -0.44 11.32
C ILE A 246 -8.67 -1.53 12.14
N ASN A 247 -8.96 -2.68 11.54
CA ASN A 247 -9.54 -3.83 12.23
C ASN A 247 -8.66 -4.28 13.39
N ARG A 248 -7.34 -4.36 13.16
CA ARG A 248 -6.37 -4.67 14.22
C ARG A 248 -6.34 -3.61 15.33
N PHE A 249 -6.29 -2.33 14.95
CA PHE A 249 -6.28 -1.22 15.91
C PHE A 249 -7.50 -1.25 16.82
N LEU A 250 -8.66 -1.59 16.26
CA LEU A 250 -9.93 -1.67 16.98
C LEU A 250 -10.19 -3.04 17.62
N GLU A 251 -9.21 -3.96 17.55
CA GLU A 251 -9.33 -5.30 18.13
C GLU A 251 -10.61 -6.01 17.63
N LYS A 252 -10.84 -5.93 16.31
CA LYS A 252 -12.00 -6.49 15.59
C LYS A 252 -13.34 -5.81 15.92
N GLN A 253 -13.33 -4.70 16.67
CA GLN A 253 -14.56 -3.98 17.05
C GLN A 253 -14.87 -2.88 16.03
N VAL A 254 -15.10 -3.28 14.76
CA VAL A 254 -15.40 -2.33 13.68
C VAL A 254 -16.90 -2.04 13.55
N SER A 255 -17.75 -2.69 14.34
CA SER A 255 -19.19 -2.41 14.38
C SER A 255 -19.42 -0.94 14.80
N GLY A 256 -20.25 -0.24 14.05
CA GLY A 256 -20.52 1.18 14.32
C GLY A 256 -19.49 2.15 13.75
N VAL A 257 -18.42 1.63 13.15
CA VAL A 257 -17.39 2.47 12.51
C VAL A 257 -17.84 2.86 11.10
N THR A 258 -17.56 4.10 10.72
CA THR A 258 -17.76 4.60 9.36
C THR A 258 -16.42 4.98 8.75
N LEU A 259 -16.16 4.45 7.56
CA LEU A 259 -15.03 4.82 6.71
C LEU A 259 -15.55 5.79 5.66
N PHE A 260 -15.08 7.04 5.68
CA PHE A 260 -15.37 8.02 4.64
C PHE A 260 -14.19 8.09 3.67
N HIS A 261 -14.42 7.73 2.42
CA HIS A 261 -13.42 7.80 1.37
C HIS A 261 -13.73 8.97 0.44
N ASP A 262 -12.70 9.62 -0.10
CA ASP A 262 -12.93 10.65 -1.12
C ASP A 262 -13.70 10.06 -2.30
N GLU A 263 -14.52 10.88 -2.97
CA GLU A 263 -15.44 10.42 -4.01
C GLU A 263 -14.70 9.77 -5.17
N GLN A 264 -14.93 8.49 -5.38
CA GLN A 264 -14.28 7.67 -6.41
C GLN A 264 -15.30 7.27 -7.48
N LEU A 265 -15.48 8.14 -8.48
CA LEU A 265 -16.47 7.92 -9.54
C LEU A 265 -16.26 6.61 -10.33
N GLN A 266 -15.00 6.15 -10.41
CA GLN A 266 -14.65 4.97 -11.20
C GLN A 266 -14.47 3.71 -10.36
N PHE A 267 -14.04 3.85 -9.09
CA PHE A 267 -13.61 2.72 -8.27
C PHE A 267 -14.49 2.47 -7.04
N GLY A 268 -15.46 3.35 -6.76
CA GLY A 268 -16.28 3.23 -5.55
C GLY A 268 -16.98 1.88 -5.39
N ASP A 269 -17.58 1.37 -6.46
CA ASP A 269 -18.26 0.07 -6.42
C ASP A 269 -17.26 -1.08 -6.27
N ILE A 270 -16.08 -0.97 -6.86
CA ILE A 270 -15.01 -1.97 -6.73
C ILE A 270 -14.54 -2.02 -5.27
N LEU A 271 -14.36 -0.85 -4.64
CA LEU A 271 -13.96 -0.77 -3.22
C LEU A 271 -15.02 -1.39 -2.30
N ARG A 272 -16.32 -1.11 -2.57
CA ARG A 272 -17.43 -1.72 -1.81
C ARG A 272 -17.41 -3.25 -1.95
N GLN A 273 -17.26 -3.73 -3.18
CA GLN A 273 -17.24 -5.16 -3.48
C GLN A 273 -16.04 -5.84 -2.81
N ASN A 274 -14.87 -5.25 -2.91
CA ASN A 274 -13.65 -5.76 -2.27
C ASN A 274 -13.82 -5.84 -0.75
N LYS A 275 -14.36 -4.79 -0.13
CA LYS A 275 -14.65 -4.76 1.30
C LYS A 275 -15.56 -5.92 1.71
N MET A 276 -16.63 -6.17 0.94
CA MET A 276 -17.55 -7.29 1.21
C MET A 276 -16.83 -8.64 1.13
N VAL A 277 -15.97 -8.82 0.13
CA VAL A 277 -15.17 -10.04 -0.04
C VAL A 277 -14.24 -10.23 1.16
N MET A 278 -13.54 -9.18 1.59
CA MET A 278 -12.66 -9.24 2.77
C MET A 278 -13.41 -9.69 4.02
N GLU A 279 -14.59 -9.11 4.25
CA GLU A 279 -15.41 -9.39 5.45
C GLU A 279 -16.01 -10.80 5.42
N ALA A 280 -16.05 -11.44 4.26
CA ALA A 280 -16.57 -12.80 4.10
C ALA A 280 -15.49 -13.87 4.34
N PHE A 281 -14.22 -13.52 4.48
CA PHE A 281 -13.15 -14.48 4.78
C PHE A 281 -13.40 -15.12 6.15
N THR A 282 -13.21 -16.42 6.22
CA THR A 282 -13.42 -17.22 7.44
C THR A 282 -12.10 -17.84 7.90
N ASN A 283 -12.11 -18.47 9.06
CA ASN A 283 -10.95 -19.20 9.59
C ASN A 283 -10.49 -20.37 8.68
N GLU A 284 -11.31 -20.79 7.75
CA GLU A 284 -10.96 -21.85 6.78
C GLU A 284 -10.12 -21.30 5.62
N ASP A 285 -10.18 -20.00 5.40
CA ASP A 285 -9.36 -19.35 4.36
C ASP A 285 -7.92 -19.19 4.84
N VAL A 286 -6.99 -19.33 3.92
CA VAL A 286 -5.57 -19.12 4.26
C VAL A 286 -5.27 -17.64 4.21
N ILE A 287 -5.18 -17.03 5.39
CA ILE A 287 -4.88 -15.62 5.56
C ILE A 287 -3.46 -15.47 6.08
N PRO A 288 -2.62 -14.64 5.44
CA PRO A 288 -1.29 -14.39 5.99
C PRO A 288 -1.35 -13.79 7.39
N ALA A 289 -0.57 -14.33 8.30
CA ALA A 289 -0.50 -13.84 9.68
C ALA A 289 0.43 -12.62 9.74
N PHE A 290 -0.12 -11.45 9.52
CA PHE A 290 0.62 -10.20 9.63
C PHE A 290 0.57 -9.67 11.07
N LYS A 291 1.72 -9.28 11.61
CA LYS A 291 1.79 -8.65 12.95
C LYS A 291 1.15 -7.27 12.97
N THR A 292 1.02 -6.63 11.81
CA THR A 292 0.58 -5.23 11.68
C THR A 292 -0.87 -5.07 11.20
N ALA A 293 -1.53 -6.16 10.82
CA ALA A 293 -2.88 -6.12 10.22
C ALA A 293 -3.66 -7.37 10.61
N ASP A 294 -4.97 -7.26 10.67
CA ASP A 294 -5.86 -8.38 10.96
C ASP A 294 -6.93 -8.47 9.87
N PHE A 295 -6.81 -9.48 9.03
CA PHE A 295 -7.70 -9.71 7.89
C PHE A 295 -8.94 -10.54 8.26
N GLU A 296 -9.09 -10.92 9.52
CA GLU A 296 -10.24 -11.67 10.00
C GLU A 296 -11.25 -10.72 10.66
N PHE A 297 -12.37 -10.53 10.02
CA PHE A 297 -13.40 -9.58 10.45
C PHE A 297 -14.54 -10.29 11.17
N SER A 298 -14.91 -9.79 12.36
CA SER A 298 -16.07 -10.28 13.11
C SER A 298 -17.31 -9.39 12.91
N ALA A 299 -17.13 -8.24 12.26
CA ALA A 299 -18.19 -7.26 12.02
C ALA A 299 -17.85 -6.44 10.78
N SER A 300 -18.80 -5.65 10.30
CA SER A 300 -18.64 -4.78 9.12
C SER A 300 -18.64 -3.32 9.54
N ALA A 301 -17.69 -2.53 9.01
CA ALA A 301 -17.75 -1.07 9.08
C ALA A 301 -18.55 -0.54 7.89
N LYS A 302 -19.14 0.65 8.04
CA LYS A 302 -19.84 1.32 6.95
C LYS A 302 -18.81 2.00 6.03
N LEU A 303 -18.99 1.91 4.71
CA LEU A 303 -18.15 2.62 3.73
C LEU A 303 -19.00 3.64 2.97
N GLU A 304 -18.64 4.90 3.11
CA GLU A 304 -19.32 6.04 2.48
C GLU A 304 -18.32 6.82 1.63
N PHE A 305 -18.84 7.55 0.65
CA PHE A 305 -18.03 8.41 -0.22
C PHE A 305 -18.45 9.87 -0.03
N MET A 306 -17.48 10.75 0.11
CA MET A 306 -17.67 12.17 0.36
C MET A 306 -16.69 12.99 -0.46
N ARG A 307 -17.05 14.20 -0.84
CA ARG A 307 -16.13 15.11 -1.52
C ARG A 307 -15.17 15.75 -0.54
N SER A 308 -13.89 15.81 -0.88
CA SER A 308 -12.88 16.46 -0.06
C SER A 308 -13.21 17.92 0.27
N HIS A 309 -13.82 18.66 -0.66
CA HIS A 309 -14.25 20.02 -0.44
C HIS A 309 -15.17 20.16 0.77
N ASP A 310 -16.02 19.17 1.02
CA ASP A 310 -17.07 19.21 2.04
C ASP A 310 -16.63 18.57 3.38
N CYS A 311 -15.42 18.00 3.44
CA CYS A 311 -15.01 17.22 4.60
C CYS A 311 -13.54 17.45 5.01
N ILE A 312 -13.34 18.10 6.15
CA ILE A 312 -12.03 18.38 6.72
C ILE A 312 -11.21 17.08 6.91
N GLY A 313 -11.86 16.00 7.35
CA GLY A 313 -11.16 14.72 7.57
C GLY A 313 -10.52 14.17 6.29
N ILE A 314 -11.24 14.28 5.16
CA ILE A 314 -10.70 13.85 3.85
C ILE A 314 -9.56 14.78 3.44
N GLN A 315 -9.70 16.12 3.65
CA GLN A 315 -8.59 17.04 3.38
C GLN A 315 -7.33 16.69 4.19
N ILE A 316 -7.50 16.29 5.44
CA ILE A 316 -6.37 15.85 6.27
C ILE A 316 -5.74 14.59 5.67
N ALA A 317 -6.54 13.63 5.26
CA ALA A 317 -6.04 12.41 4.62
C ALA A 317 -5.29 12.74 3.31
N ASP A 318 -5.82 13.65 2.44
CA ASP A 318 -5.11 14.13 1.24
C ASP A 318 -3.75 14.73 1.60
N VAL A 319 -3.72 15.60 2.63
CA VAL A 319 -2.47 16.24 3.06
C VAL A 319 -1.44 15.19 3.46
N LEU A 320 -1.84 14.20 4.26
CA LEU A 320 -0.92 13.16 4.75
C LEU A 320 -0.47 12.25 3.59
N ALA A 321 -1.40 11.77 2.75
CA ALA A 321 -1.08 10.95 1.60
C ALA A 321 -0.15 11.69 0.62
N GLY A 322 -0.51 12.93 0.30
CA GLY A 322 0.26 13.74 -0.64
C GLY A 322 1.62 14.15 -0.11
N PHE A 323 1.75 14.40 1.19
CA PHE A 323 3.04 14.71 1.81
C PHE A 323 3.98 13.50 1.67
N VAL A 324 3.54 12.31 2.06
CA VAL A 324 4.37 11.10 2.02
C VAL A 324 4.75 10.76 0.57
N ALA A 325 3.77 10.80 -0.35
CA ALA A 325 4.02 10.50 -1.77
C ALA A 325 5.10 11.42 -2.36
N ARG A 326 4.95 12.74 -2.16
CA ARG A 326 5.90 13.74 -2.70
C ARG A 326 7.25 13.66 -2.03
N TYR A 327 7.27 13.46 -0.70
CA TYR A 327 8.54 13.33 0.02
C TYR A 327 9.37 12.17 -0.54
N ILE A 328 8.76 10.99 -0.68
CA ILE A 328 9.48 9.81 -1.20
C ILE A 328 9.88 10.06 -2.65
N GLN A 329 9.00 10.64 -3.47
CA GLN A 329 9.29 10.96 -4.87
C GLN A 329 10.51 11.91 -4.99
N ASP A 330 10.53 12.98 -4.22
CA ASP A 330 11.60 13.97 -4.25
C ASP A 330 12.91 13.41 -3.69
N ALA A 331 12.84 12.70 -2.54
CA ALA A 331 14.02 12.17 -1.87
C ALA A 331 14.72 11.09 -2.71
N VAL A 332 13.93 10.23 -3.38
CA VAL A 332 14.49 9.07 -4.10
C VAL A 332 14.82 9.41 -5.56
N TRP A 333 13.93 10.13 -6.23
CA TRP A 333 14.05 10.35 -7.68
C TRP A 333 14.19 11.82 -8.09
N GLY A 334 13.95 12.76 -7.16
CA GLY A 334 13.98 14.19 -7.43
C GLY A 334 15.39 14.76 -7.67
N GLY A 335 16.41 14.12 -7.12
CA GLY A 335 17.79 14.58 -7.28
C GLY A 335 18.10 15.92 -6.63
N ILE A 336 17.29 16.35 -5.66
CA ILE A 336 17.44 17.63 -4.96
C ILE A 336 17.62 17.39 -3.46
N ALA A 337 18.32 18.31 -2.81
CA ALA A 337 18.50 18.24 -1.36
C ALA A 337 17.14 18.45 -0.67
N MET A 338 16.82 17.56 0.25
CA MET A 338 15.55 17.62 0.96
C MET A 338 15.56 18.74 2.02
N ASP A 339 14.48 19.47 2.10
CA ASP A 339 14.25 20.49 3.11
C ASP A 339 14.22 19.86 4.51
N PRO A 340 14.98 20.43 5.51
CA PRO A 340 15.01 19.85 6.86
C PRO A 340 13.64 19.74 7.54
N GLY A 341 12.74 20.69 7.28
CA GLY A 341 11.37 20.64 7.82
C GLY A 341 10.61 19.45 7.26
N ARG A 342 10.74 19.17 5.94
CA ARG A 342 10.11 18.00 5.33
C ARG A 342 10.73 16.70 5.85
N MET A 343 12.04 16.67 6.06
CA MET A 343 12.73 15.50 6.64
C MET A 343 12.20 15.20 8.03
N SER A 344 12.10 16.23 8.85
CA SER A 344 11.53 16.09 10.20
C SER A 344 10.08 15.60 10.18
N UNK A 345 9.14 15.99 9.25
CA UNK A 345 8.00 15.62 9.16
C UNK A 345 7.83 14.35 8.79
N PHE A 346 8.57 13.94 7.81
CA PHE A 346 8.52 12.55 7.36
C PHE A 346 8.98 11.57 8.44
N SER A 347 10.10 11.85 9.05
CA SER A 347 10.62 11.03 10.16
C SER A 347 9.58 10.87 11.28
N ARG A 348 8.91 11.97 11.66
CA ARG A 348 7.85 11.93 12.68
C ARG A 348 6.72 10.99 12.26
N LEU A 349 6.23 11.09 11.05
CA LEU A 349 5.16 10.20 10.55
C LEU A 349 5.56 8.73 10.60
N VAL A 350 6.80 8.43 10.22
CA VAL A 350 7.31 7.06 10.20
C VAL A 350 7.48 6.50 11.63
N THR A 351 7.95 7.34 12.57
CA THR A 351 8.29 6.89 13.94
C THR A 351 7.12 6.95 14.92
N ALA A 352 6.08 7.77 14.64
CA ALA A 352 4.94 7.92 15.55
C ALA A 352 4.02 6.71 15.59
N GLY A 353 4.04 5.88 14.55
CA GLY A 353 3.17 4.72 14.47
C GLY A 353 3.58 3.58 15.41
N VAL A 354 2.59 2.78 15.79
CA VAL A 354 2.80 1.53 16.54
C VAL A 354 2.35 0.40 15.61
N PRO A 355 3.26 -0.16 14.81
CA PRO A 355 2.90 -1.15 13.79
C PRO A 355 2.15 -2.37 14.35
N GLU A 356 2.51 -2.83 15.54
CA GLU A 356 1.85 -3.97 16.19
C GLU A 356 0.37 -3.68 16.50
N ARG A 357 0.01 -2.40 16.57
CA ARG A 357 -1.38 -1.95 16.71
C ARG A 357 -2.01 -1.57 15.38
N GLY A 358 -1.26 -1.64 14.28
CA GLY A 358 -1.74 -1.33 12.94
C GLY A 358 -1.47 0.11 12.48
N THR A 359 -1.08 1.04 13.38
CA THR A 359 -0.92 2.46 13.01
C THR A 359 0.44 2.74 12.36
N GLY A 360 0.57 3.93 11.75
CA GLY A 360 1.81 4.43 11.15
C GLY A 360 1.90 4.21 9.65
N VAL A 361 3.11 4.29 9.12
CA VAL A 361 3.39 4.25 7.67
C VAL A 361 3.91 2.87 7.28
N ASN A 362 3.24 2.23 6.33
CA ASN A 362 3.72 1.04 5.64
C ASN A 362 4.25 1.46 4.26
N ILE A 363 5.46 1.05 3.92
CA ILE A 363 6.10 1.45 2.66
C ILE A 363 6.45 0.21 1.84
N VAL A 364 5.89 0.12 0.64
CA VAL A 364 6.07 -0.99 -0.31
C VAL A 364 7.02 -0.52 -1.40
N VAL A 365 8.30 -0.66 -1.13
CA VAL A 365 9.41 -0.27 -2.01
C VAL A 365 10.54 -1.30 -1.84
N PRO A 366 11.54 -1.34 -2.76
CA PRO A 366 12.73 -2.17 -2.53
C PRO A 366 13.42 -1.85 -1.19
N GLU A 367 13.96 -2.86 -0.53
CA GLU A 367 14.63 -2.75 0.77
C GLU A 367 15.73 -1.69 0.78
N SER A 368 16.45 -1.53 -0.33
CA SER A 368 17.49 -0.50 -0.47
C SER A 368 16.92 0.92 -0.31
N LEU A 369 15.66 1.14 -0.77
CA LEU A 369 15.00 2.44 -0.62
C LEU A 369 14.49 2.66 0.80
N VAL A 370 14.07 1.61 1.50
CA VAL A 370 13.69 1.69 2.93
C VAL A 370 14.88 2.24 3.73
N ARG A 371 16.07 1.65 3.51
CA ARG A 371 17.31 2.09 4.17
C ARG A 371 17.70 3.51 3.77
N PHE A 372 17.58 3.84 2.49
CA PHE A 372 17.89 5.18 1.97
C PHE A 372 17.01 6.26 2.63
N LEU A 373 15.74 5.94 2.89
CA LEU A 373 14.80 6.85 3.54
C LEU A 373 15.02 6.97 5.05
N GLY A 374 16.01 6.27 5.61
CA GLY A 374 16.31 6.29 7.04
C GLY A 374 15.31 5.54 7.90
N ILE A 375 14.54 4.65 7.27
CA ILE A 375 13.53 3.85 7.97
C ILE A 375 14.19 2.54 8.42
N ALA A 376 13.94 2.14 9.67
CA ALA A 376 14.46 0.86 10.16
C ALA A 376 13.92 -0.28 9.30
N PRO A 377 14.78 -1.20 8.85
CA PRO A 377 14.32 -2.35 8.08
C PRO A 377 13.23 -3.12 8.84
N ARG A 378 12.25 -3.60 8.10
CA ARG A 378 11.15 -4.35 8.72
C ARG A 378 11.68 -5.60 9.42
N ALA A 379 11.50 -5.65 10.73
CA ALA A 379 11.74 -6.86 11.52
C ALA A 379 10.63 -7.91 11.30
N ASN A 380 9.95 -7.85 10.15
CA ASN A 380 8.66 -8.53 9.96
C ASN A 380 8.78 -10.03 9.70
N TYR A 381 10.01 -10.55 9.51
CA TYR A 381 10.13 -11.95 9.15
C TYR A 381 11.12 -12.72 10.06
N SER A 382 11.61 -12.10 11.12
CA SER A 382 12.47 -12.79 12.07
C SER A 382 11.64 -13.43 13.18
N SER A 383 11.58 -14.75 13.16
CA SER A 383 11.00 -15.69 14.14
C SER A 383 9.54 -15.52 14.47
#